data_ed64863fa34af6c1ff381c18be24d47d
#
_entry.id   ed64863fa34af6c1ff381c18be24d47d
#
_cell.length_a   1.000
_cell.length_b   1.000
_cell.length_c   1.000
_cell.angle_alpha   90.00
_cell.angle_beta   90.00
_cell.angle_gamma   90.00
#
_symmetry.space_group_name_H-M   'P 1'
#
loop_
_entity.id
_entity.type
_entity.pdbx_description
1 polymer ?
#
loop_
_entity_poly.entity_id
_entity_poly.type
_entity_poly.pdbx_seq_one_letter_code
_entity_poly.pdbx_strand_id
1 'polypeptide(L)'
;MVVQYEERSKRSGAGIALVSVFIAVAVVALGYSLWRYSQLGSVALAEILIEAIILFVLVSQAVGTYTFRLTESDLIIDEAGLLGKKRMVIPYTMINGVYQFKQSMMPPLKFRYKYRKLSSTDDRPVWALAYSVVEGKKLKHGRILLKAEQDFFDGLAQHVPNLVQVKEDQVVFHAYLREDAFKHGEDFATYAANVYGQQEPKEKEA
;
A
#
# COMPACT_ATOMS: atom_id res chain seq x y z
N MET A 1 16.65 -8.04 -16.67
CA MET A 1 15.39 -8.12 -15.92
C MET A 1 14.26 -7.93 -16.93
N VAL A 2 13.55 -9.00 -17.24
CA VAL A 2 12.45 -8.98 -18.23
C VAL A 2 11.20 -8.55 -17.51
N VAL A 3 10.52 -7.50 -18.00
CA VAL A 3 9.23 -7.03 -17.49
C VAL A 3 8.15 -7.82 -18.24
N GLN A 4 7.33 -8.57 -17.52
CA GLN A 4 6.24 -9.37 -18.10
C GLN A 4 4.96 -8.57 -18.22
N TYR A 5 4.72 -7.65 -17.28
CA TYR A 5 3.55 -6.80 -17.26
C TYR A 5 3.90 -5.44 -16.66
N GLU A 6 3.36 -4.37 -17.23
CA GLU A 6 3.50 -3.00 -16.70
C GLU A 6 2.14 -2.30 -16.71
N GLU A 7 1.77 -1.75 -15.57
CA GLU A 7 0.57 -0.94 -15.40
C GLU A 7 0.89 0.39 -14.72
N ARG A 8 0.29 1.47 -15.20
CA ARG A 8 0.37 2.79 -14.58
C ARG A 8 -0.92 3.15 -13.85
N SER A 9 -0.77 3.88 -12.74
CA SER A 9 -1.91 4.45 -12.04
C SER A 9 -2.73 5.33 -12.99
N LYS A 10 -4.04 5.11 -13.00
CA LYS A 10 -4.98 5.94 -13.76
C LYS A 10 -5.31 7.20 -12.97
N ARG A 11 -5.73 8.22 -13.67
CA ARG A 11 -6.27 9.46 -13.09
C ARG A 11 -7.70 9.60 -13.56
N SER A 12 -8.66 9.50 -12.65
CA SER A 12 -10.07 9.74 -13.00
C SER A 12 -10.35 11.24 -13.10
N GLY A 13 -11.21 11.63 -14.03
CA GLY A 13 -11.63 13.02 -14.16
C GLY A 13 -12.30 13.52 -12.87
N ALA A 14 -13.11 12.71 -12.22
CA ALA A 14 -13.76 13.04 -10.94
C ALA A 14 -12.72 13.23 -9.82
N GLY A 15 -11.73 12.34 -9.71
CA GLY A 15 -10.67 12.45 -8.73
C GLY A 15 -9.81 13.70 -8.93
N ILE A 16 -9.48 14.03 -10.18
CA ILE A 16 -8.75 15.26 -10.51
C ILE A 16 -9.58 16.48 -10.14
N ALA A 17 -10.87 16.53 -10.53
CA ALA A 17 -11.75 17.66 -10.23
C ALA A 17 -11.87 17.87 -8.71
N LEU A 18 -12.09 16.81 -7.95
CA LEU A 18 -12.19 16.89 -6.49
C LEU A 18 -10.90 17.45 -5.85
N VAL A 19 -9.74 16.92 -6.24
CA VAL A 19 -8.45 17.37 -5.70
C VAL A 19 -8.16 18.81 -6.14
N SER A 20 -8.53 19.21 -7.35
CA SER A 20 -8.38 20.58 -7.84
C SER A 20 -9.22 21.57 -7.02
N VAL A 21 -10.45 21.20 -6.65
CA VAL A 21 -11.29 22.01 -5.75
C VAL A 21 -10.62 22.19 -4.39
N PHE A 22 -10.11 21.11 -3.79
CA PHE A 22 -9.42 21.21 -2.49
C PHE A 22 -8.15 22.06 -2.57
N ILE A 23 -7.39 21.94 -3.66
CA ILE A 23 -6.21 22.79 -3.90
C ILE A 23 -6.62 24.25 -4.02
N ALA A 24 -7.68 24.55 -4.78
CA ALA A 24 -8.19 25.93 -4.94
C ALA A 24 -8.62 26.51 -3.58
N VAL A 25 -9.37 25.76 -2.78
CA VAL A 25 -9.76 26.19 -1.42
C VAL A 25 -8.53 26.43 -0.54
N ALA A 26 -7.54 25.54 -0.55
CA ALA A 26 -6.32 25.68 0.24
C ALA A 26 -5.49 26.91 -0.21
N VAL A 27 -5.43 27.21 -1.51
CA VAL A 27 -4.76 28.41 -2.04
C VAL A 27 -5.47 29.68 -1.59
N VAL A 28 -6.82 29.70 -1.63
CA VAL A 28 -7.61 30.85 -1.16
C VAL A 28 -7.43 31.06 0.35
N ALA A 29 -7.46 29.98 1.15
CA ALA A 29 -7.24 30.06 2.59
C ALA A 29 -5.85 30.62 2.90
N LEU A 30 -4.81 30.06 2.28
CA LEU A 30 -3.42 30.53 2.44
C LEU A 30 -3.27 32.01 2.02
N GLY A 31 -3.87 32.41 0.89
CA GLY A 31 -3.89 33.79 0.43
C GLY A 31 -4.54 34.75 1.45
N TYR A 32 -5.67 34.32 2.03
CA TYR A 32 -6.36 35.08 3.08
C TYR A 32 -5.51 35.19 4.37
N SER A 33 -4.87 34.11 4.80
CA SER A 33 -4.00 34.11 5.98
C SER A 33 -2.76 34.97 5.77
N LEU A 34 -2.18 34.97 4.59
CA LEU A 34 -1.06 35.88 4.21
C LEU A 34 -1.50 37.35 4.24
N TRP A 35 -2.68 37.66 3.70
CA TRP A 35 -3.23 39.00 3.76
C TRP A 35 -3.48 39.43 5.21
N ARG A 36 -4.09 38.59 6.02
CA ARG A 36 -4.34 38.84 7.44
C ARG A 36 -3.04 39.03 8.23
N TYR A 37 -2.00 38.27 7.91
CA TYR A 37 -0.66 38.46 8.50
C TYR A 37 -0.08 39.82 8.20
N SER A 38 -0.25 40.35 6.99
CA SER A 38 0.21 41.69 6.64
C SER A 38 -0.47 42.80 7.43
N GLN A 39 -1.67 42.56 7.96
CA GLN A 39 -2.45 43.51 8.76
C GLN A 39 -2.20 43.36 10.28
N LEU A 40 -2.07 42.12 10.77
CA LEU A 40 -2.10 41.78 12.20
C LEU A 40 -0.75 41.28 12.75
N GLY A 41 0.25 41.10 11.90
CA GLY A 41 1.58 40.61 12.30
C GLY A 41 1.59 39.13 12.72
N SER A 42 2.30 38.79 13.77
CA SER A 42 2.72 37.43 14.13
C SER A 42 1.61 36.40 14.45
N VAL A 43 0.37 36.82 14.64
CA VAL A 43 -0.73 35.95 15.11
C VAL A 43 -1.09 34.85 14.09
N ALA A 44 -0.82 35.02 12.80
CA ALA A 44 -1.22 34.10 11.74
C ALA A 44 -0.12 33.12 11.30
N LEU A 45 1.08 33.15 11.87
CA LEU A 45 2.20 32.31 11.37
C LEU A 45 1.92 30.82 11.47
N ALA A 46 1.30 30.35 12.55
CA ALA A 46 0.97 28.93 12.73
C ALA A 46 -0.09 28.47 11.70
N GLU A 47 -1.08 29.31 11.41
CA GLU A 47 -2.12 29.04 10.40
C GLU A 47 -1.49 28.91 9.01
N ILE A 48 -0.66 29.88 8.62
CA ILE A 48 0.06 29.88 7.33
C ILE A 48 0.90 28.60 7.17
N LEU A 49 1.61 28.19 8.23
CA LEU A 49 2.42 26.97 8.18
C LEU A 49 1.57 25.71 7.97
N ILE A 50 0.46 25.60 8.70
CA ILE A 50 -0.47 24.47 8.58
C ILE A 50 -1.08 24.42 7.17
N GLU A 51 -1.56 25.55 6.65
CA GLU A 51 -2.16 25.66 5.32
C GLU A 51 -1.15 25.34 4.22
N ALA A 52 0.10 25.81 4.34
CA ALA A 52 1.17 25.47 3.42
C ALA A 52 1.49 23.96 3.42
N ILE A 53 1.49 23.31 4.59
CA ILE A 53 1.67 21.85 4.69
C ILE A 53 0.49 21.11 4.04
N ILE A 54 -0.74 21.54 4.29
CA ILE A 54 -1.93 20.94 3.66
C ILE A 54 -1.86 21.08 2.14
N LEU A 55 -1.56 22.26 1.63
CA LEU A 55 -1.42 22.52 0.20
C LEU A 55 -0.31 21.65 -0.40
N PHE A 56 0.85 21.57 0.24
CA PHE A 56 1.95 20.72 -0.20
C PHE A 56 1.53 19.24 -0.29
N VAL A 57 0.81 18.72 0.72
CA VAL A 57 0.32 17.34 0.73
C VAL A 57 -0.69 17.11 -0.41
N LEU A 58 -1.64 18.01 -0.61
CA LEU A 58 -2.63 17.92 -1.67
C LEU A 58 -1.98 17.90 -3.06
N VAL A 59 -1.06 18.84 -3.31
CA VAL A 59 -0.34 18.91 -4.59
C VAL A 59 0.54 17.67 -4.79
N SER A 60 1.24 17.21 -3.76
CA SER A 60 2.08 16.01 -3.86
C SER A 60 1.28 14.77 -4.20
N GLN A 61 0.06 14.63 -3.66
CA GLN A 61 -0.86 13.54 -4.00
C GLN A 61 -1.44 13.66 -5.42
N ALA A 62 -1.71 14.88 -5.88
CA ALA A 62 -2.23 15.13 -7.22
C ALA A 62 -1.21 14.82 -8.32
N VAL A 63 0.07 15.14 -8.08
CA VAL A 63 1.16 14.95 -9.06
C VAL A 63 1.71 13.52 -9.04
N GLY A 64 1.57 12.82 -7.94
CA GLY A 64 2.10 11.45 -7.76
C GLY A 64 1.59 10.48 -8.83
N THR A 65 2.50 9.76 -9.47
CA THR A 65 2.20 8.66 -10.41
C THR A 65 2.89 7.40 -9.94
N TYR A 66 2.22 6.26 -10.13
CA TYR A 66 2.74 4.96 -9.74
C TYR A 66 2.74 4.04 -10.94
N THR A 67 3.81 3.26 -11.07
CA THR A 67 3.94 2.23 -12.10
C THR A 67 4.20 0.91 -11.40
N PHE A 68 3.36 -0.07 -11.67
CA PHE A 68 3.48 -1.44 -11.17
C PHE A 68 4.08 -2.30 -12.27
N ARG A 69 5.14 -3.04 -11.97
CA ARG A 69 5.77 -3.97 -12.92
C ARG A 69 5.89 -5.34 -12.30
N LEU A 70 5.42 -6.34 -13.02
CA LEU A 70 5.66 -7.74 -12.71
C LEU A 70 6.88 -8.21 -13.50
N THR A 71 7.84 -8.79 -12.80
CA THR A 71 9.02 -9.42 -13.39
C THR A 71 8.99 -10.92 -13.10
N GLU A 72 10.03 -11.64 -13.43
CA GLU A 72 10.12 -13.08 -13.14
C GLU A 72 10.14 -13.43 -11.65
N SER A 73 10.71 -12.55 -10.81
CA SER A 73 10.94 -12.82 -9.38
C SER A 73 10.31 -11.81 -8.44
N ASP A 74 9.96 -10.62 -8.94
CA ASP A 74 9.65 -9.48 -8.09
C ASP A 74 8.50 -8.63 -8.64
N LEU A 75 7.74 -8.05 -7.72
CA LEU A 75 6.87 -6.90 -7.97
C LEU A 75 7.68 -5.62 -7.74
N ILE A 76 7.77 -4.78 -8.77
CA ILE A 76 8.41 -3.48 -8.69
C ILE A 76 7.35 -2.40 -8.71
N ILE A 77 7.43 -1.47 -7.77
CA ILE A 77 6.58 -0.31 -7.68
C ILE A 77 7.44 0.94 -7.80
N ASP A 78 7.32 1.63 -8.92
CA ASP A 78 7.97 2.91 -9.15
C ASP A 78 7.00 4.05 -8.83
N GLU A 79 7.40 4.92 -7.93
CA GLU A 79 6.70 6.15 -7.57
C GLU A 79 7.45 7.34 -8.19
N ALA A 80 6.75 8.20 -8.90
CA ALA A 80 7.25 9.48 -9.36
C ALA A 80 6.34 10.62 -8.86
N GLY A 81 6.92 11.60 -8.19
CA GLY A 81 6.18 12.71 -7.59
C GLY A 81 7.06 13.92 -7.35
N LEU A 82 6.55 14.93 -6.63
CA LEU A 82 7.26 16.17 -6.32
C LEU A 82 8.60 15.95 -5.60
N LEU A 83 8.69 14.92 -4.76
CA LEU A 83 9.89 14.59 -3.98
C LEU A 83 10.87 13.69 -4.73
N GLY A 84 10.70 13.54 -6.06
CA GLY A 84 11.54 12.73 -6.90
C GLY A 84 10.96 11.36 -7.22
N LYS A 85 11.84 10.44 -7.60
CA LYS A 85 11.47 9.06 -7.95
C LYS A 85 11.91 8.12 -6.84
N LYS A 86 11.02 7.19 -6.48
CA LYS A 86 11.31 6.12 -5.53
C LYS A 86 10.96 4.78 -6.16
N ARG A 87 11.78 3.77 -5.89
CA ARG A 87 11.53 2.40 -6.32
C ARG A 87 11.41 1.51 -5.10
N MET A 88 10.40 0.65 -5.13
CA MET A 88 10.23 -0.43 -4.17
C MET A 88 10.22 -1.74 -4.94
N VAL A 89 11.01 -2.71 -4.46
CA VAL A 89 11.07 -4.06 -5.01
C VAL A 89 10.58 -5.01 -3.92
N ILE A 90 9.60 -5.85 -4.26
CA ILE A 90 9.00 -6.82 -3.35
C ILE A 90 9.15 -8.19 -4.01
N PRO A 91 10.03 -9.06 -3.50
CA PRO A 91 10.12 -10.43 -3.98
C PRO A 91 8.81 -11.16 -3.79
N TYR A 92 8.39 -11.97 -4.76
CA TYR A 92 7.15 -12.74 -4.65
C TYR A 92 7.12 -13.65 -3.43
N THR A 93 8.29 -14.20 -3.05
CA THR A 93 8.43 -15.01 -1.85
C THR A 93 8.12 -14.26 -0.55
N MET A 94 8.13 -12.93 -0.57
CA MET A 94 7.83 -12.07 0.59
C MET A 94 6.41 -11.52 0.60
N ILE A 95 5.59 -11.82 -0.40
CA ILE A 95 4.18 -11.43 -0.43
C ILE A 95 3.40 -12.35 0.50
N ASN A 96 2.60 -11.76 1.39
CA ASN A 96 1.72 -12.48 2.30
C ASN A 96 0.32 -12.64 1.72
N GLY A 97 -0.07 -11.77 0.80
CA GLY A 97 -1.31 -11.85 0.04
C GLY A 97 -1.87 -10.49 -0.36
N VAL A 98 -2.88 -10.56 -1.22
CA VAL A 98 -3.63 -9.41 -1.75
C VAL A 98 -5.10 -9.62 -1.47
N TYR A 99 -5.76 -8.61 -0.89
CA TYR A 99 -7.16 -8.66 -0.56
C TYR A 99 -7.84 -7.32 -0.82
N GLN A 100 -9.16 -7.33 -1.01
CA GLN A 100 -9.93 -6.12 -1.19
C GLN A 100 -9.95 -5.33 0.12
N PHE A 101 -9.42 -4.12 0.10
CA PHE A 101 -9.42 -3.25 1.27
C PHE A 101 -10.82 -2.70 1.54
N LYS A 102 -11.38 -3.08 2.69
CA LYS A 102 -12.60 -2.48 3.22
C LYS A 102 -12.21 -1.65 4.44
N GLN A 103 -12.57 -0.37 4.43
CA GLN A 103 -12.32 0.48 5.59
C GLN A 103 -13.22 -0.02 6.73
N SER A 104 -12.63 -0.74 7.69
CA SER A 104 -13.30 -1.12 8.92
C SER A 104 -13.01 -0.07 9.98
N MET A 105 -14.03 0.33 10.75
CA MET A 105 -13.85 1.25 11.88
C MET A 105 -13.05 0.62 13.03
N MET A 106 -13.03 -0.70 13.12
CA MET A 106 -12.23 -1.43 14.10
C MET A 106 -11.38 -2.46 13.37
N PRO A 107 -10.07 -2.31 13.30
CA PRO A 107 -9.21 -3.38 12.81
C PRO A 107 -9.30 -4.55 13.81
N PRO A 108 -9.65 -5.77 13.36
CA PRO A 108 -9.82 -6.93 14.23
C PRO A 108 -8.56 -7.36 14.97
N LEU A 109 -7.39 -6.87 14.57
CA LEU A 109 -6.09 -7.19 15.15
C LEU A 109 -5.16 -5.99 15.14
N LYS A 110 -4.41 -5.78 16.24
CA LYS A 110 -3.34 -4.80 16.37
C LYS A 110 -2.08 -5.23 15.59
N PHE A 111 -2.25 -5.63 14.35
CA PHE A 111 -1.11 -5.94 13.50
C PHE A 111 -0.45 -4.62 13.09
N ARG A 112 0.83 -4.44 13.39
CA ARG A 112 1.58 -3.22 13.08
C ARG A 112 1.97 -3.16 11.60
N TYR A 113 0.98 -3.15 10.72
CA TYR A 113 1.23 -2.88 9.32
C TYR A 113 1.52 -1.40 9.09
N LYS A 114 2.60 -1.11 8.38
CA LYS A 114 2.78 0.23 7.80
C LYS A 114 1.88 0.35 6.58
N TYR A 115 0.92 1.26 6.64
CA TYR A 115 0.11 1.59 5.48
C TYR A 115 0.83 2.56 4.58
N ARG A 116 0.88 2.26 3.30
CA ARG A 116 1.25 3.21 2.27
C ARG A 116 0.12 3.25 1.24
N LYS A 117 -0.51 4.42 1.08
CA LYS A 117 -1.57 4.63 0.10
C LYS A 117 -0.92 5.05 -1.22
N LEU A 118 -1.25 4.33 -2.27
CA LEU A 118 -0.81 4.61 -3.63
C LEU A 118 -2.03 5.01 -4.48
N SER A 119 -1.85 5.95 -5.40
CA SER A 119 -2.86 6.39 -6.39
C SER A 119 -4.13 7.02 -5.79
N SER A 120 -4.01 8.21 -5.23
CA SER A 120 -5.15 8.92 -4.59
C SER A 120 -6.20 9.45 -5.58
N THR A 121 -5.82 9.76 -6.83
CA THR A 121 -6.73 10.28 -7.86
C THR A 121 -7.38 9.22 -8.73
N ASP A 122 -7.15 7.95 -8.45
CA ASP A 122 -7.71 6.80 -9.14
C ASP A 122 -9.01 6.37 -8.43
N ASP A 123 -10.09 6.15 -9.14
CA ASP A 123 -11.41 5.78 -8.60
C ASP A 123 -11.66 4.27 -8.55
N ARG A 124 -10.72 3.46 -9.04
CA ARG A 124 -10.81 2.00 -8.99
C ARG A 124 -10.87 1.47 -7.56
N PRO A 125 -11.37 0.25 -7.34
CA PRO A 125 -11.39 -0.38 -6.02
C PRO A 125 -10.00 -0.42 -5.38
N VAL A 126 -9.97 -0.20 -4.07
CA VAL A 126 -8.71 -0.23 -3.30
C VAL A 126 -8.41 -1.67 -2.89
N TRP A 127 -7.23 -2.12 -3.24
CA TRP A 127 -6.68 -3.41 -2.81
C TRP A 127 -5.53 -3.18 -1.83
N ALA A 128 -5.37 -4.10 -0.91
CA ALA A 128 -4.25 -4.13 0.02
C ALA A 128 -3.32 -5.29 -0.34
N LEU A 129 -2.06 -4.98 -0.62
CA LEU A 129 -0.99 -5.94 -0.78
C LEU A 129 -0.19 -5.94 0.51
N ALA A 130 -0.18 -7.08 1.21
CA ALA A 130 0.61 -7.28 2.41
C ALA A 130 1.90 -8.04 2.07
N TYR A 131 3.00 -7.58 2.62
CA TYR A 131 4.32 -8.15 2.37
C TYR A 131 5.18 -8.12 3.63
N SER A 132 6.22 -8.91 3.65
CA SER A 132 7.23 -8.93 4.71
C SER A 132 8.58 -8.48 4.17
N VAL A 133 9.39 -7.87 5.01
CA VAL A 133 10.76 -7.47 4.68
C VAL A 133 11.66 -7.80 5.87
N VAL A 134 12.81 -8.38 5.60
CA VAL A 134 13.85 -8.61 6.61
C VAL A 134 14.69 -7.34 6.73
N GLU A 135 14.63 -6.70 7.88
CA GLU A 135 15.48 -5.56 8.21
C GLU A 135 16.43 -5.93 9.37
N GLY A 136 17.65 -6.23 9.04
CA GLY A 136 18.63 -6.72 10.01
C GLY A 136 18.20 -8.07 10.62
N LYS A 137 18.01 -8.11 11.94
CA LYS A 137 17.57 -9.31 12.68
C LYS A 137 16.06 -9.36 12.91
N LYS A 138 15.26 -8.54 12.24
CA LYS A 138 13.80 -8.46 12.45
C LYS A 138 13.05 -8.60 11.14
N LEU A 139 11.97 -9.35 11.19
CA LEU A 139 10.98 -9.37 10.13
C LEU A 139 9.98 -8.22 10.36
N LYS A 140 9.78 -7.38 9.35
CA LYS A 140 8.79 -6.31 9.39
C LYS A 140 7.72 -6.59 8.35
N HIS A 141 6.47 -6.34 8.73
CA HIS A 141 5.34 -6.45 7.83
C HIS A 141 4.94 -5.07 7.31
N GLY A 142 4.70 -4.98 6.01
CA GLY A 142 4.21 -3.79 5.33
C GLY A 142 2.88 -4.06 4.64
N ARG A 143 2.09 -3.01 4.47
CA ARG A 143 0.85 -3.04 3.70
C ARG A 143 0.83 -1.85 2.74
N ILE A 144 0.59 -2.12 1.48
CA ILE A 144 0.47 -1.10 0.44
C ILE A 144 -0.97 -1.12 -0.06
N LEU A 145 -1.60 0.04 -0.08
CA LEU A 145 -2.89 0.22 -0.73
C LEU A 145 -2.66 0.63 -2.17
N LEU A 146 -3.14 -0.17 -3.10
CA LEU A 146 -2.98 0.04 -4.53
C LEU A 146 -4.33 -0.06 -5.25
N LYS A 147 -4.37 0.49 -6.45
CA LYS A 147 -5.51 0.40 -7.37
C LYS A 147 -4.97 -0.03 -8.71
N ALA A 148 -5.37 -1.21 -9.15
CA ALA A 148 -4.92 -1.83 -10.38
C ALA A 148 -6.10 -2.48 -11.11
N GLU A 149 -5.88 -2.82 -12.38
CA GLU A 149 -6.82 -3.59 -13.19
C GLU A 149 -6.78 -5.06 -12.83
N GLN A 150 -7.80 -5.80 -13.28
CA GLN A 150 -7.87 -7.24 -13.05
C GLN A 150 -6.68 -7.98 -13.68
N ASP A 151 -6.24 -7.55 -14.87
CA ASP A 151 -5.10 -8.14 -15.57
C ASP A 151 -3.80 -8.11 -14.74
N PHE A 152 -3.62 -7.05 -13.92
CA PHE A 152 -2.50 -7.00 -12.97
C PHE A 152 -2.60 -8.09 -11.91
N PHE A 153 -3.80 -8.31 -11.36
CA PHE A 153 -4.01 -9.33 -10.34
C PHE A 153 -3.90 -10.72 -10.92
N ASP A 154 -4.38 -10.92 -12.14
CA ASP A 154 -4.27 -12.19 -12.86
C ASP A 154 -2.80 -12.52 -13.18
N GLY A 155 -2.03 -11.53 -13.63
CA GLY A 155 -0.59 -11.66 -13.80
C GLY A 155 0.14 -11.94 -12.48
N LEU A 156 -0.22 -11.25 -11.41
CA LEU A 156 0.36 -11.50 -10.09
C LEU A 156 0.02 -12.90 -9.56
N ALA A 157 -1.20 -13.39 -9.80
CA ALA A 157 -1.64 -14.72 -9.40
C ALA A 157 -0.84 -15.86 -10.05
N GLN A 158 -0.25 -15.63 -11.24
CA GLN A 158 0.64 -16.60 -11.87
C GLN A 158 1.93 -16.83 -11.06
N HIS A 159 2.39 -15.79 -10.34
CA HIS A 159 3.63 -15.86 -9.53
C HIS A 159 3.37 -16.23 -8.08
N VAL A 160 2.22 -15.85 -7.55
CA VAL A 160 1.81 -16.11 -6.16
C VAL A 160 0.42 -16.73 -6.10
N PRO A 161 0.25 -17.98 -6.57
CA PRO A 161 -1.03 -18.66 -6.60
C PRO A 161 -1.62 -18.74 -5.18
N ASN A 162 -2.94 -18.65 -5.07
CA ASN A 162 -3.69 -18.70 -3.81
C ASN A 162 -3.43 -17.55 -2.82
N LEU A 163 -2.67 -16.52 -3.20
CA LEU A 163 -2.42 -15.34 -2.37
C LEU A 163 -3.05 -14.04 -2.94
N VAL A 164 -3.65 -14.12 -4.12
CA VAL A 164 -4.29 -12.95 -4.76
C VAL A 164 -5.81 -13.05 -4.62
N GLN A 165 -6.44 -11.93 -4.27
CA GLN A 165 -7.89 -11.81 -4.05
C GLN A 165 -8.44 -12.75 -2.98
N VAL A 166 -7.68 -12.93 -1.92
CA VAL A 166 -8.02 -13.76 -0.76
C VAL A 166 -8.69 -12.93 0.35
N LYS A 167 -9.14 -13.58 1.40
CA LYS A 167 -9.68 -12.90 2.59
C LYS A 167 -8.55 -12.30 3.43
N GLU A 168 -8.84 -11.18 4.12
CA GLU A 168 -7.87 -10.51 5.01
C GLU A 168 -7.32 -11.46 6.08
N ASP A 169 -8.18 -12.32 6.65
CA ASP A 169 -7.80 -13.26 7.70
C ASP A 169 -6.71 -14.23 7.23
N GLN A 170 -6.80 -14.70 5.99
CA GLN A 170 -5.79 -15.58 5.39
C GLN A 170 -4.46 -14.86 5.25
N VAL A 171 -4.48 -13.59 4.83
CA VAL A 171 -3.26 -12.78 4.70
C VAL A 171 -2.60 -12.53 6.04
N VAL A 172 -3.41 -12.25 7.06
CA VAL A 172 -2.94 -12.08 8.45
C VAL A 172 -2.32 -13.38 8.96
N PHE A 173 -2.98 -14.50 8.72
CA PHE A 173 -2.47 -15.83 9.13
C PHE A 173 -1.14 -16.16 8.44
N HIS A 174 -1.02 -15.91 7.14
CA HIS A 174 0.24 -16.07 6.41
C HIS A 174 1.38 -15.20 6.97
N ALA A 175 1.08 -13.96 7.34
CA ALA A 175 2.07 -13.08 7.96
C ALA A 175 2.54 -13.62 9.32
N TYR A 176 1.63 -14.16 10.14
CA TYR A 176 1.98 -14.81 11.40
C TYR A 176 2.84 -16.05 11.21
N LEU A 177 2.47 -16.94 10.29
CA LEU A 177 3.27 -18.12 9.98
C LEU A 177 4.69 -17.76 9.54
N ARG A 178 4.81 -16.69 8.74
CA ARG A 178 6.12 -16.20 8.30
C ARG A 178 6.94 -15.61 9.44
N GLU A 179 6.30 -14.89 10.35
CA GLU A 179 6.98 -14.37 11.54
C GLU A 179 7.48 -15.51 12.44
N ASP A 180 6.69 -16.54 12.56
CA ASP A 180 6.99 -17.71 13.39
C ASP A 180 8.13 -18.55 12.78
N ALA A 181 8.06 -18.84 11.48
CA ALA A 181 9.15 -19.50 10.74
C ALA A 181 10.46 -18.71 10.89
N PHE A 182 10.41 -17.38 10.74
CA PHE A 182 11.57 -16.53 10.91
C PHE A 182 12.18 -16.60 12.31
N LYS A 183 11.36 -16.66 13.38
CA LYS A 183 11.82 -16.81 14.76
C LYS A 183 12.50 -18.15 15.03
N HIS A 184 12.02 -19.21 14.37
CA HIS A 184 12.61 -20.55 14.47
C HIS A 184 13.80 -20.76 13.53
N GLY A 185 14.08 -19.80 12.63
CA GLY A 185 15.15 -19.91 11.64
C GLY A 185 14.87 -20.93 10.54
N GLU A 186 13.58 -21.26 10.33
CA GLU A 186 13.12 -22.21 9.33
C GLU A 186 12.71 -21.50 8.03
N ASP A 187 12.82 -22.22 6.92
CA ASP A 187 12.28 -21.77 5.65
C ASP A 187 10.75 -21.70 5.71
N PHE A 188 10.17 -20.62 5.22
CA PHE A 188 8.73 -20.39 5.30
C PHE A 188 7.91 -21.47 4.61
N ALA A 189 8.33 -21.95 3.43
CA ALA A 189 7.58 -22.96 2.70
C ALA A 189 7.52 -24.29 3.48
N THR A 190 8.64 -24.69 4.05
CA THR A 190 8.74 -25.90 4.89
C THR A 190 7.91 -25.77 6.17
N TYR A 191 8.02 -24.62 6.85
CA TYR A 191 7.27 -24.35 8.08
C TYR A 191 5.75 -24.35 7.81
N ALA A 192 5.31 -23.65 6.77
CA ALA A 192 3.91 -23.57 6.40
C ALA A 192 3.34 -24.95 6.03
N ALA A 193 4.09 -25.77 5.26
CA ALA A 193 3.67 -27.12 4.91
C ALA A 193 3.47 -28.02 6.16
N ASN A 194 4.36 -27.91 7.15
CA ASN A 194 4.23 -28.64 8.42
C ASN A 194 2.99 -28.22 9.21
N VAL A 195 2.70 -26.91 9.27
CA VAL A 195 1.52 -26.41 10.00
C VAL A 195 0.23 -26.80 9.28
N TYR A 196 0.16 -26.68 7.96
CA TYR A 196 -1.02 -27.08 7.18
C TYR A 196 -1.22 -28.58 7.20
N GLY A 197 -0.17 -29.39 7.11
CA GLY A 197 -0.26 -30.87 7.19
C GLY A 197 -0.72 -31.38 8.56
N GLN A 198 -0.52 -30.62 9.64
CA GLN A 198 -1.04 -30.93 10.96
C GLN A 198 -2.53 -30.58 11.13
N GLN A 199 -3.06 -29.72 10.26
CA GLN A 199 -4.47 -29.27 10.30
C GLN A 199 -5.42 -30.16 9.48
N GLU A 200 -4.91 -31.05 8.63
CA GLU A 200 -5.77 -32.06 8.03
C GLU A 200 -6.31 -33.00 9.15
N PRO A 201 -7.62 -32.98 9.39
CA PRO A 201 -8.20 -33.92 10.37
C PRO A 201 -7.90 -35.32 9.84
N LYS A 202 -7.24 -36.14 10.65
CA LYS A 202 -7.25 -37.59 10.44
C LYS A 202 -8.72 -38.00 10.39
N GLU A 203 -9.28 -38.13 9.18
CA GLU A 203 -10.56 -38.77 8.98
C GLU A 203 -10.44 -40.13 9.71
N LYS A 204 -11.23 -40.24 10.76
CA LYS A 204 -11.31 -41.46 11.53
C LYS A 204 -11.78 -42.54 10.57
N GLU A 205 -10.85 -43.46 10.26
CA GLU A 205 -11.24 -44.79 9.85
C GLU A 205 -12.15 -45.35 10.94
N ALA A 206 -13.43 -45.51 10.62
CA ALA A 206 -14.41 -46.21 11.39
C ALA A 206 -15.08 -47.24 10.46
#